data_557ece40519a8e8a7d70437bb114118d
#
_entry.id   557ece40519a8e8a7d70437bb114118d
#
_cell.length_a   1.000
_cell.length_b   1.000
_cell.length_c   1.000
_cell.angle_alpha   90.00
_cell.angle_beta   90.00
_cell.angle_gamma   90.00
#
_symmetry.space_group_name_H-M   'P 1'
#
loop_
_entity.id
_entity.type
_entity.pdbx_description
1 polymer ?
#
loop_
_entity_poly.entity_id
_entity_poly.type
_entity_poly.pdbx_seq_one_letter_code
_entity_poly.pdbx_strand_id
1 'polypeptide(L)'
;VYDLLGGKVRDEVEFASYLFFRYPNEKTGKGEIKNAKQLVDAATKLRSENGFRTHKLKGGVFHPDFELECYLALGEAFPKDRFRYDPNATLSITQSVEFANAIRHMRNDYLEDFTWGIDGMKKLRDLTSMQTGTNTVVVNFEQLAQNIHREAIDVILLDTTFWGGIRACIKAAGVCETFQLGVAVHSSGELGIQLATMLHLGAVVPNLTNAADAHYHH
;
A
#
# COMPACT_ATOMS: atom_id res chain seq x y z
N VAL A 1 3.36 -11.79 21.87
CA VAL A 1 2.03 -11.14 21.71
C VAL A 1 1.13 -11.98 20.83
N TYR A 2 1.60 -12.51 19.69
CA TYR A 2 0.78 -13.34 18.80
C TYR A 2 0.10 -14.53 19.52
N ASP A 3 0.71 -15.12 20.54
CA ASP A 3 0.08 -16.20 21.34
C ASP A 3 -1.21 -15.74 22.02
N LEU A 4 -1.24 -14.50 22.52
CA LEU A 4 -2.44 -13.88 23.12
C LEU A 4 -3.52 -13.49 22.10
N LEU A 5 -3.18 -13.56 20.81
CA LEU A 5 -4.05 -13.21 19.69
C LEU A 5 -4.59 -14.44 18.93
N GLY A 6 -4.41 -15.63 19.50
CA GLY A 6 -4.86 -16.89 18.91
C GLY A 6 -3.75 -17.73 18.26
N GLY A 7 -2.51 -17.30 18.35
CA GLY A 7 -1.36 -17.98 17.78
C GLY A 7 -1.03 -17.52 16.34
N LYS A 8 0.19 -17.77 15.93
CA LYS A 8 0.66 -17.41 14.57
C LYS A 8 0.15 -18.44 13.54
N VAL A 9 -0.19 -17.93 12.36
CA VAL A 9 -0.55 -18.73 11.18
C VAL A 9 0.55 -18.73 10.12
N ARG A 10 1.58 -17.88 10.32
CA ARG A 10 2.80 -17.85 9.50
C ARG A 10 4.02 -17.43 10.32
N ASP A 11 5.19 -17.88 9.87
CA ASP A 11 6.47 -17.58 10.54
C ASP A 11 7.15 -16.33 9.97
N GLU A 12 6.80 -15.95 8.75
CA GLU A 12 7.37 -14.81 8.03
C GLU A 12 6.27 -13.87 7.54
N VAL A 13 6.53 -12.56 7.58
CA VAL A 13 5.64 -11.52 7.07
C VAL A 13 6.40 -10.76 5.99
N GLU A 14 5.91 -10.81 4.77
CA GLU A 14 6.49 -10.06 3.66
C GLU A 14 6.21 -8.56 3.82
N PHE A 15 7.21 -7.74 3.47
CA PHE A 15 7.10 -6.29 3.43
C PHE A 15 7.40 -5.74 2.04
N ALA A 16 6.75 -4.63 1.70
CA ALA A 16 7.05 -3.83 0.53
C ALA A 16 8.16 -2.81 0.83
N SER A 17 9.03 -2.55 -0.14
CA SER A 17 9.88 -1.36 -0.09
C SER A 17 8.99 -0.12 -0.25
N TYR A 18 9.14 0.84 0.62
CA TYR A 18 8.39 2.09 0.55
C TYR A 18 9.28 3.16 -0.09
N LEU A 19 8.87 3.70 -1.23
CA LEU A 19 9.62 4.67 -2.02
C LEU A 19 8.94 6.04 -1.96
N PHE A 20 9.73 7.07 -1.78
CA PHE A 20 9.27 8.47 -1.70
C PHE A 20 10.06 9.33 -2.65
N PHE A 21 9.42 10.31 -3.26
CA PHE A 21 10.12 11.48 -3.76
C PHE A 21 10.61 12.29 -2.57
N ARG A 22 11.87 12.69 -2.57
CA ARG A 22 12.48 13.39 -1.43
C ARG A 22 13.64 14.30 -1.83
N TYR A 23 13.83 15.32 -1.04
CA TYR A 23 15.02 16.18 -1.11
C TYR A 23 16.26 15.47 -0.58
N PRO A 24 17.47 15.92 -0.94
CA PRO A 24 18.69 15.42 -0.35
C PRO A 24 18.74 15.71 1.15
N ASN A 25 19.38 14.83 1.90
CA ASN A 25 19.64 15.09 3.31
C ASN A 25 20.51 16.33 3.45
N GLU A 26 20.10 17.31 4.23
CA GLU A 26 20.75 18.62 4.37
C GLU A 26 22.23 18.55 4.80
N LYS A 27 22.58 17.56 5.64
CA LYS A 27 23.94 17.39 6.16
C LYS A 27 24.87 16.65 5.20
N THR A 28 24.36 15.70 4.43
CA THR A 28 25.17 14.81 3.60
C THR A 28 25.06 15.08 2.11
N GLY A 29 24.05 15.85 1.67
CA GLY A 29 23.73 16.07 0.26
C GLY A 29 23.28 14.81 -0.51
N LYS A 30 22.99 13.70 0.20
CA LYS A 30 22.67 12.40 -0.40
C LYS A 30 21.19 12.04 -0.22
N GLY A 31 20.76 11.03 -0.97
CA GLY A 31 19.43 10.43 -0.82
C GLY A 31 18.31 11.18 -1.52
N GLU A 32 18.62 12.12 -2.43
CA GLU A 32 17.63 12.77 -3.27
C GLU A 32 16.96 11.77 -4.21
N ILE A 33 15.62 11.87 -4.34
CA ILE A 33 14.81 11.11 -5.30
C ILE A 33 13.82 12.10 -5.93
N LYS A 34 14.09 12.53 -7.15
CA LYS A 34 13.26 13.46 -7.92
C LYS A 34 13.18 13.16 -9.41
N ASN A 35 13.60 11.97 -9.82
CA ASN A 35 13.45 11.49 -11.19
C ASN A 35 13.42 9.96 -11.23
N ALA A 36 13.04 9.40 -12.38
CA ALA A 36 12.89 7.97 -12.58
C ALA A 36 14.17 7.19 -12.28
N LYS A 37 15.34 7.69 -12.72
CA LYS A 37 16.62 7.02 -12.47
C LYS A 37 16.92 6.90 -10.97
N GLN A 38 16.80 7.98 -10.23
CA GLN A 38 17.05 7.98 -8.78
C GLN A 38 16.06 7.07 -8.03
N LEU A 39 14.81 7.01 -8.50
CA LEU A 39 13.80 6.12 -7.94
C LEU A 39 14.15 4.64 -8.16
N VAL A 40 14.55 4.28 -9.38
CA VAL A 40 15.00 2.93 -9.72
C VAL A 40 16.28 2.55 -8.96
N ASP A 41 17.24 3.47 -8.85
CA ASP A 41 18.47 3.25 -8.07
C ASP A 41 18.15 2.97 -6.58
N ALA A 42 17.20 3.72 -5.99
CA ALA A 42 16.74 3.51 -4.61
C ALA A 42 16.05 2.15 -4.43
N ALA A 43 15.15 1.79 -5.35
CA ALA A 43 14.49 0.49 -5.34
C ALA A 43 15.50 -0.67 -5.51
N THR A 44 16.47 -0.51 -6.40
CA THR A 44 17.56 -1.49 -6.61
C THR A 44 18.34 -1.73 -5.33
N LYS A 45 18.68 -0.65 -4.63
CA LYS A 45 19.39 -0.74 -3.34
C LYS A 45 18.55 -1.50 -2.30
N LEU A 46 17.30 -1.09 -2.08
CA LEU A 46 16.42 -1.72 -1.11
C LEU A 46 16.18 -3.21 -1.45
N ARG A 47 16.01 -3.51 -2.73
CA ARG A 47 15.84 -4.89 -3.20
C ARG A 47 17.08 -5.75 -2.95
N SER A 48 18.29 -5.21 -3.16
CA SER A 48 19.54 -5.96 -2.96
C SER A 48 19.90 -6.14 -1.48
N GLU A 49 19.66 -5.13 -0.66
CA GLU A 49 20.02 -5.13 0.75
C GLU A 49 18.99 -5.87 1.62
N ASN A 50 17.70 -5.78 1.29
CA ASN A 50 16.60 -6.27 2.14
C ASN A 50 15.76 -7.37 1.47
N GLY A 51 15.97 -7.67 0.20
CA GLY A 51 15.24 -8.73 -0.50
C GLY A 51 13.84 -8.38 -0.93
N PHE A 52 13.40 -7.12 -0.88
CA PHE A 52 12.06 -6.69 -1.28
C PHE A 52 11.70 -7.11 -2.71
N ARG A 53 10.45 -7.56 -2.90
CA ARG A 53 9.85 -7.97 -4.17
C ARG A 53 8.54 -7.25 -4.48
N THR A 54 8.09 -6.43 -3.57
CA THR A 54 6.96 -5.51 -3.74
C THR A 54 7.49 -4.09 -3.51
N HIS A 55 7.15 -3.17 -4.39
CA HIS A 55 7.61 -1.78 -4.35
C HIS A 55 6.40 -0.84 -4.29
N LYS A 56 6.31 -0.04 -3.25
CA LYS A 56 5.26 0.98 -3.10
C LYS A 56 5.86 2.36 -3.34
N LEU A 57 5.34 3.09 -4.32
CA LEU A 57 5.65 4.50 -4.54
C LEU A 57 4.59 5.38 -3.91
N LYS A 58 5.01 6.26 -3.00
CA LYS A 58 4.19 7.33 -2.46
C LYS A 58 4.21 8.50 -3.44
N GLY A 59 3.09 8.77 -4.04
CA GLY A 59 2.88 9.83 -5.02
C GLY A 59 2.17 11.06 -4.44
N GLY A 60 1.62 11.89 -5.34
CA GLY A 60 0.93 13.12 -5.00
C GLY A 60 1.88 14.28 -4.69
N VAL A 61 3.14 14.21 -5.11
CA VAL A 61 4.20 15.20 -4.91
C VAL A 61 4.44 16.04 -6.16
N PHE A 62 4.46 15.38 -7.31
CA PHE A 62 4.68 16.01 -8.62
C PHE A 62 3.44 15.92 -9.51
N HIS A 63 3.55 16.43 -10.74
CA HIS A 63 2.48 16.27 -11.71
C HIS A 63 2.25 14.76 -12.00
N PRO A 64 1.00 14.31 -12.12
CA PRO A 64 0.68 12.88 -12.32
C PRO A 64 1.41 12.22 -13.49
N ASP A 65 1.59 12.92 -14.62
CA ASP A 65 2.30 12.37 -15.79
C ASP A 65 3.77 12.07 -15.48
N PHE A 66 4.42 12.94 -14.71
CA PHE A 66 5.80 12.73 -14.29
C PHE A 66 5.92 11.56 -13.31
N GLU A 67 4.99 11.44 -12.36
CA GLU A 67 4.97 10.31 -11.42
C GLU A 67 4.64 9.00 -12.14
N LEU A 68 3.80 9.04 -13.17
CA LEU A 68 3.52 7.90 -14.05
C LEU A 68 4.79 7.45 -14.79
N GLU A 69 5.55 8.38 -15.36
CA GLU A 69 6.85 8.06 -15.99
C GLU A 69 7.79 7.36 -15.01
N CYS A 70 7.93 7.90 -13.81
CA CYS A 70 8.76 7.31 -12.76
C CYS A 70 8.27 5.90 -12.34
N TYR A 71 6.96 5.72 -12.24
CA TYR A 71 6.36 4.44 -11.87
C TYR A 71 6.52 3.38 -12.96
N LEU A 72 6.35 3.75 -14.23
CA LEU A 72 6.60 2.87 -15.36
C LEU A 72 8.06 2.41 -15.43
N ALA A 73 9.00 3.31 -15.15
CA ALA A 73 10.42 2.96 -15.08
C ALA A 73 10.73 1.91 -13.99
N LEU A 74 10.01 1.92 -12.86
CA LEU A 74 10.11 0.84 -11.86
C LEU A 74 9.65 -0.51 -12.45
N GLY A 75 8.53 -0.52 -13.16
CA GLY A 75 8.00 -1.72 -13.80
C GLY A 75 8.94 -2.31 -14.85
N GLU A 76 9.56 -1.45 -15.65
CA GLU A 76 10.57 -1.85 -16.64
C GLU A 76 11.84 -2.43 -15.99
N ALA A 77 12.30 -1.79 -14.90
CA ALA A 77 13.49 -2.25 -14.17
C ALA A 77 13.27 -3.59 -13.43
N PHE A 78 12.05 -3.84 -12.95
CA PHE A 78 11.73 -5.01 -12.13
C PHE A 78 10.48 -5.77 -12.63
N PRO A 79 10.46 -6.33 -13.85
CA PRO A 79 9.26 -6.87 -14.49
C PRO A 79 8.64 -8.08 -13.78
N LYS A 80 9.35 -8.68 -12.83
CA LYS A 80 8.86 -9.82 -12.04
C LYS A 80 8.37 -9.44 -10.65
N ASP A 81 8.65 -8.20 -10.20
CA ASP A 81 8.27 -7.72 -8.89
C ASP A 81 6.83 -7.16 -8.92
N ARG A 82 6.26 -6.86 -7.77
CA ARG A 82 4.91 -6.30 -7.61
C ARG A 82 4.99 -4.82 -7.28
N PHE A 83 3.92 -4.09 -7.59
CA PHE A 83 3.94 -2.64 -7.47
C PHE A 83 2.67 -2.10 -6.81
N ARG A 84 2.81 -0.96 -6.14
CA ARG A 84 1.73 -0.15 -5.58
C ARG A 84 2.04 1.32 -5.82
N TYR A 85 1.03 2.07 -6.19
CA TYR A 85 1.10 3.52 -6.27
C TYR A 85 0.00 4.11 -5.40
N ASP A 86 0.38 5.04 -4.53
CA ASP A 86 -0.51 5.68 -3.57
C ASP A 86 -0.34 7.20 -3.63
N PRO A 87 -1.21 7.90 -4.39
CA PRO A 87 -1.18 9.35 -4.51
C PRO A 87 -1.94 10.08 -3.40
N ASN A 88 -2.45 9.40 -2.36
CA ASN A 88 -3.24 9.99 -1.29
C ASN A 88 -4.43 10.84 -1.78
N ALA A 89 -5.20 10.30 -2.70
CA ALA A 89 -6.43 10.90 -3.23
C ALA A 89 -6.22 12.27 -3.93
N THR A 90 -5.02 12.52 -4.47
CA THR A 90 -4.74 13.79 -5.18
C THR A 90 -5.22 13.78 -6.63
N LEU A 91 -5.55 12.61 -7.19
CA LEU A 91 -5.98 12.49 -8.59
C LEU A 91 -7.48 12.73 -8.75
N SER A 92 -7.86 13.42 -9.81
CA SER A 92 -9.24 13.41 -10.30
C SER A 92 -9.62 12.03 -10.83
N ILE A 93 -10.91 11.76 -11.02
CA ILE A 93 -11.37 10.50 -11.62
C ILE A 93 -10.76 10.28 -13.01
N THR A 94 -10.70 11.31 -13.84
CA THR A 94 -10.11 11.21 -15.20
C THR A 94 -8.63 10.82 -15.12
N GLN A 95 -7.84 11.55 -14.34
CA GLN A 95 -6.43 11.24 -14.14
C GLN A 95 -6.22 9.84 -13.54
N SER A 96 -7.07 9.43 -12.60
CA SER A 96 -7.01 8.09 -12.00
C SER A 96 -7.22 6.99 -13.02
N VAL A 97 -8.20 7.16 -13.93
CA VAL A 97 -8.49 6.19 -15.00
C VAL A 97 -7.36 6.15 -16.04
N GLU A 98 -6.84 7.31 -16.45
CA GLU A 98 -5.71 7.42 -17.37
C GLU A 98 -4.46 6.75 -16.81
N PHE A 99 -4.10 7.06 -15.56
CA PHE A 99 -2.97 6.45 -14.86
C PHE A 99 -3.15 4.92 -14.73
N ALA A 100 -4.30 4.47 -14.25
CA ALA A 100 -4.61 3.05 -14.08
C ALA A 100 -4.51 2.27 -15.40
N ASN A 101 -5.02 2.84 -16.49
CA ASN A 101 -4.92 2.21 -17.81
C ASN A 101 -3.48 2.12 -18.32
N ALA A 102 -2.66 3.15 -18.09
CA ALA A 102 -1.25 3.16 -18.47
C ALA A 102 -0.43 2.07 -17.77
N ILE A 103 -0.72 1.80 -16.49
CA ILE A 103 0.00 0.81 -15.67
C ILE A 103 -0.61 -0.60 -15.71
N ARG A 104 -1.70 -0.82 -16.44
CA ARG A 104 -2.47 -2.10 -16.45
C ARG A 104 -1.62 -3.33 -16.77
N HIS A 105 -0.58 -3.17 -17.57
CA HIS A 105 0.33 -4.25 -17.97
C HIS A 105 1.34 -4.64 -16.87
N MET A 106 1.48 -3.83 -15.83
CA MET A 106 2.36 -4.09 -14.70
C MET A 106 1.70 -5.03 -13.69
N ARG A 107 2.50 -5.63 -12.81
CA ARG A 107 2.01 -6.49 -11.73
C ARG A 107 1.59 -5.65 -10.52
N ASN A 108 0.54 -4.85 -10.67
CA ASN A 108 0.01 -4.05 -9.58
C ASN A 108 -0.76 -4.92 -8.59
N ASP A 109 -0.57 -4.67 -7.29
CA ASP A 109 -1.37 -5.29 -6.24
C ASP A 109 -2.78 -4.70 -6.22
N TYR A 110 -2.87 -3.38 -6.19
CA TYR A 110 -4.10 -2.60 -6.18
C TYR A 110 -3.80 -1.11 -6.49
N LEU A 111 -4.86 -0.36 -6.77
CA LEU A 111 -4.85 1.09 -6.87
C LEU A 111 -5.17 1.67 -5.47
N GLU A 112 -4.16 2.22 -4.78
CA GLU A 112 -4.33 2.69 -3.40
C GLU A 112 -4.71 4.15 -3.35
N ASP A 113 -5.89 4.45 -2.82
CA ASP A 113 -6.36 5.82 -2.57
C ASP A 113 -6.06 6.80 -3.74
N PHE A 114 -6.37 6.40 -4.98
CA PHE A 114 -6.12 7.22 -6.17
C PHE A 114 -6.94 8.49 -6.15
N THR A 115 -8.19 8.38 -5.75
CA THR A 115 -9.16 9.47 -5.75
C THR A 115 -9.95 9.51 -4.44
N TRP A 116 -10.68 10.59 -4.26
CA TRP A 116 -11.31 10.94 -3.00
C TRP A 116 -12.58 10.12 -2.70
N GLY A 117 -12.61 9.55 -1.50
CA GLY A 117 -13.82 8.95 -0.91
C GLY A 117 -14.25 7.62 -1.54
N ILE A 118 -15.21 6.97 -0.88
CA ILE A 118 -15.66 5.63 -1.27
C ILE A 118 -16.33 5.62 -2.65
N ASP A 119 -17.11 6.67 -2.98
CA ASP A 119 -17.78 6.77 -4.28
C ASP A 119 -16.79 7.04 -5.42
N GLY A 120 -15.74 7.80 -5.15
CA GLY A 120 -14.64 8.02 -6.11
C GLY A 120 -13.88 6.73 -6.40
N MET A 121 -13.49 6.00 -5.36
CA MET A 121 -12.81 4.71 -5.50
C MET A 121 -13.70 3.65 -6.17
N LYS A 122 -14.99 3.61 -5.85
CA LYS A 122 -15.98 2.76 -6.55
C LYS A 122 -16.02 3.06 -8.04
N LYS A 123 -16.12 4.34 -8.40
CA LYS A 123 -16.16 4.76 -9.81
C LYS A 123 -14.87 4.38 -10.54
N LEU A 124 -13.71 4.55 -9.91
CA LEU A 124 -12.43 4.12 -10.46
C LEU A 124 -12.41 2.61 -10.72
N ARG A 125 -12.82 1.82 -9.72
CA ARG A 125 -12.91 0.35 -9.82
C ARG A 125 -13.79 -0.08 -10.99
N ASP A 126 -14.97 0.50 -11.10
CA ASP A 126 -15.95 0.17 -12.16
C ASP A 126 -15.43 0.51 -13.56
N LEU A 127 -14.74 1.65 -13.69
CA LEU A 127 -14.21 2.10 -14.99
C LEU A 127 -12.95 1.34 -15.43
N THR A 128 -12.17 0.83 -14.47
CA THR A 128 -10.89 0.18 -14.78
C THR A 128 -10.93 -1.34 -14.63
N SER A 129 -11.85 -1.88 -13.86
CA SER A 129 -11.86 -3.30 -13.46
C SER A 129 -10.53 -3.75 -12.80
N MET A 130 -9.78 -2.80 -12.21
CA MET A 130 -8.58 -3.08 -11.43
C MET A 130 -8.91 -3.10 -9.95
N GLN A 131 -8.22 -3.95 -9.19
CA GLN A 131 -8.38 -3.99 -7.74
C GLN A 131 -8.03 -2.63 -7.11
N THR A 132 -8.81 -2.25 -6.12
CA THR A 132 -8.61 -1.02 -5.34
C THR A 132 -8.23 -1.37 -3.91
N GLY A 133 -7.39 -0.54 -3.31
CA GLY A 133 -6.97 -0.64 -1.92
C GLY A 133 -7.10 0.69 -1.19
N THR A 134 -7.21 0.67 0.13
CA THR A 134 -7.30 1.91 0.90
C THR A 134 -6.74 1.79 2.31
N ASN A 135 -6.10 2.86 2.75
CA ASN A 135 -5.78 3.13 4.16
C ASN A 135 -6.47 4.38 4.71
N THR A 136 -7.26 5.08 3.89
CA THR A 136 -7.91 6.35 4.28
C THR A 136 -9.42 6.31 4.19
N VAL A 137 -9.99 5.62 3.20
CA VAL A 137 -11.44 5.59 2.93
C VAL A 137 -12.18 4.62 3.85
N VAL A 138 -11.54 3.51 4.24
CA VAL A 138 -12.12 2.51 5.14
C VAL A 138 -11.16 2.24 6.29
N VAL A 139 -11.39 2.89 7.42
CA VAL A 139 -10.54 2.83 8.63
C VAL A 139 -11.33 2.54 9.91
N ASN A 140 -12.61 2.20 9.78
CA ASN A 140 -13.48 1.80 10.88
C ASN A 140 -14.60 0.87 10.40
N PHE A 141 -15.35 0.29 11.35
CA PHE A 141 -16.38 -0.70 11.04
C PHE A 141 -17.60 -0.12 10.31
N GLU A 142 -17.94 1.15 10.53
CA GLU A 142 -19.05 1.81 9.82
C GLU A 142 -18.72 1.98 8.33
N GLN A 143 -17.49 2.41 8.05
CA GLN A 143 -17.00 2.53 6.67
C GLN A 143 -16.82 1.16 6.02
N LEU A 144 -16.36 0.15 6.76
CA LEU A 144 -16.25 -1.22 6.26
C LEU A 144 -17.62 -1.79 5.87
N ALA A 145 -18.65 -1.57 6.68
CA ALA A 145 -20.02 -1.96 6.35
C ALA A 145 -20.50 -1.26 5.06
N GLN A 146 -20.24 0.04 4.92
CA GLN A 146 -20.55 0.77 3.70
C GLN A 146 -19.80 0.22 2.48
N ASN A 147 -18.52 -0.12 2.65
CA ASN A 147 -17.72 -0.71 1.59
C ASN A 147 -18.29 -2.06 1.11
N ILE A 148 -18.71 -2.92 2.04
CA ILE A 148 -19.32 -4.21 1.71
C ILE A 148 -20.57 -4.01 0.85
N HIS A 149 -21.42 -3.05 1.20
CA HIS A 149 -22.63 -2.77 0.42
C HIS A 149 -22.36 -2.13 -0.94
N ARG A 150 -21.29 -1.35 -1.06
CA ARG A 150 -20.95 -0.61 -2.29
C ARG A 150 -20.00 -1.35 -3.20
N GLU A 151 -19.29 -2.34 -2.69
CA GLU A 151 -18.23 -3.07 -3.41
C GLU A 151 -17.18 -2.13 -4.03
N ALA A 152 -16.71 -1.17 -3.24
CA ALA A 152 -15.83 -0.10 -3.73
C ALA A 152 -14.35 -0.45 -3.61
N ILE A 153 -13.97 -1.17 -2.55
CA ILE A 153 -12.58 -1.47 -2.19
C ILE A 153 -12.42 -2.97 -2.07
N ASP A 154 -11.40 -3.51 -2.71
CA ASP A 154 -11.07 -4.94 -2.73
C ASP A 154 -10.06 -5.32 -1.64
N VAL A 155 -9.17 -4.39 -1.24
CA VAL A 155 -8.12 -4.63 -0.25
C VAL A 155 -8.17 -3.58 0.85
N ILE A 156 -8.36 -4.02 2.08
CA ILE A 156 -8.36 -3.15 3.27
C ILE A 156 -6.97 -3.16 3.91
N LEU A 157 -6.36 -1.97 4.02
CA LEU A 157 -5.06 -1.83 4.64
C LEU A 157 -5.25 -1.55 6.14
N LEU A 158 -4.90 -2.54 6.95
CA LEU A 158 -5.09 -2.50 8.40
C LEU A 158 -3.96 -1.74 9.08
N ASP A 159 -4.29 -0.60 9.66
CA ASP A 159 -3.37 0.20 10.47
C ASP A 159 -3.85 0.23 11.92
N THR A 160 -3.02 -0.23 12.84
CA THR A 160 -3.41 -0.30 14.26
C THR A 160 -3.63 1.08 14.89
N THR A 161 -3.08 2.14 14.30
CA THR A 161 -3.31 3.52 14.72
C THR A 161 -4.71 3.99 14.33
N PHE A 162 -5.11 3.75 13.08
CA PHE A 162 -6.40 4.22 12.54
C PHE A 162 -7.58 3.38 13.02
N TRP A 163 -7.42 2.05 13.05
CA TRP A 163 -8.48 1.12 13.45
C TRP A 163 -8.72 1.05 14.97
N GLY A 164 -7.86 1.68 15.79
CA GLY A 164 -7.99 1.66 17.25
C GLY A 164 -7.35 0.45 17.95
N GLY A 165 -6.28 -0.09 17.38
CA GLY A 165 -5.44 -1.12 17.95
C GLY A 165 -5.51 -2.48 17.27
N ILE A 166 -4.64 -3.38 17.72
CA ILE A 166 -4.44 -4.70 17.11
C ILE A 166 -5.72 -5.58 17.14
N ARG A 167 -6.52 -5.52 18.19
CA ARG A 167 -7.76 -6.30 18.29
C ARG A 167 -8.83 -5.84 17.28
N ALA A 168 -8.91 -4.53 17.04
CA ALA A 168 -9.81 -3.99 16.04
C ALA A 168 -9.39 -4.43 14.63
N CYS A 169 -8.09 -4.42 14.33
CA CYS A 169 -7.55 -4.91 13.06
C CYS A 169 -7.85 -6.41 12.85
N ILE A 170 -7.66 -7.26 13.87
CA ILE A 170 -7.99 -8.69 13.78
C ILE A 170 -9.48 -8.89 13.51
N LYS A 171 -10.35 -8.15 14.21
CA LYS A 171 -11.78 -8.21 14.00
C LYS A 171 -12.16 -7.76 12.58
N ALA A 172 -11.55 -6.69 12.09
CA ALA A 172 -11.76 -6.20 10.72
C ALA A 172 -11.29 -7.24 9.69
N ALA A 173 -10.13 -7.88 9.91
CA ALA A 173 -9.64 -8.96 9.05
C ALA A 173 -10.63 -10.13 8.96
N GLY A 174 -11.25 -10.56 10.07
CA GLY A 174 -12.27 -11.61 10.07
C GLY A 174 -13.54 -11.22 9.31
N VAL A 175 -13.94 -9.94 9.35
CA VAL A 175 -15.03 -9.44 8.50
C VAL A 175 -14.61 -9.46 7.03
N CYS A 176 -13.41 -9.00 6.71
CA CYS A 176 -12.86 -9.03 5.35
C CYS A 176 -12.81 -10.48 4.80
N GLU A 177 -12.38 -11.44 5.61
CA GLU A 177 -12.36 -12.87 5.23
C GLU A 177 -13.75 -13.37 4.85
N THR A 178 -14.78 -13.05 5.65
CA THR A 178 -16.16 -13.44 5.40
C THR A 178 -16.69 -12.91 4.06
N PHE A 179 -16.31 -11.71 3.69
CA PHE A 179 -16.75 -11.05 2.45
C PHE A 179 -15.73 -11.15 1.31
N GLN A 180 -14.70 -12.00 1.45
CA GLN A 180 -13.67 -12.24 0.44
C GLN A 180 -12.88 -10.98 0.03
N LEU A 181 -12.74 -10.02 0.96
CA LEU A 181 -11.87 -8.86 0.79
C LEU A 181 -10.43 -9.22 1.16
N GLY A 182 -9.48 -8.75 0.38
CA GLY A 182 -8.06 -8.83 0.71
C GLY A 182 -7.70 -7.92 1.89
N VAL A 183 -6.62 -8.26 2.58
CA VAL A 183 -6.04 -7.38 3.60
C VAL A 183 -4.52 -7.27 3.45
N ALA A 184 -3.99 -6.12 3.82
CA ALA A 184 -2.57 -5.89 4.04
C ALA A 184 -2.39 -5.12 5.36
N VAL A 185 -1.17 -5.09 5.90
CA VAL A 185 -0.85 -4.26 7.07
C VAL A 185 -0.25 -2.95 6.57
N HIS A 186 -0.85 -1.84 6.98
CA HIS A 186 -0.43 -0.50 6.60
C HIS A 186 0.57 0.10 7.60
N SER A 187 1.45 0.95 7.09
CA SER A 187 2.41 1.75 7.84
C SER A 187 2.07 3.24 7.76
N SER A 188 1.99 3.91 8.90
CA SER A 188 1.85 5.37 9.02
C SER A 188 3.11 6.06 9.55
N GLY A 189 4.29 5.49 9.30
CA GLY A 189 5.57 6.01 9.78
C GLY A 189 5.94 5.49 11.16
N GLU A 190 6.00 4.17 11.28
CA GLU A 190 6.26 3.46 12.51
C GLU A 190 7.69 3.63 13.04
N LEU A 191 7.81 3.56 14.36
CA LEU A 191 9.04 3.23 15.08
C LEU A 191 9.00 1.76 15.55
N GLY A 192 10.06 1.29 16.21
CA GLY A 192 10.26 -0.13 16.55
C GLY A 192 9.07 -0.83 17.22
N ILE A 193 8.37 -0.19 18.17
CA ILE A 193 7.20 -0.77 18.85
C ILE A 193 6.05 -0.98 17.87
N GLN A 194 5.78 0.00 17.02
CA GLN A 194 4.74 -0.10 16.01
C GLN A 194 5.08 -1.17 14.97
N LEU A 195 6.32 -1.24 14.51
CA LEU A 195 6.78 -2.28 13.58
C LEU A 195 6.60 -3.68 14.20
N ALA A 196 6.97 -3.87 15.47
CA ALA A 196 6.74 -5.13 16.18
C ALA A 196 5.23 -5.48 16.25
N THR A 197 4.37 -4.48 16.46
CA THR A 197 2.91 -4.65 16.45
C THR A 197 2.41 -5.09 15.08
N MET A 198 2.92 -4.49 14.01
CA MET A 198 2.59 -4.87 12.62
C MET A 198 3.03 -6.30 12.30
N LEU A 199 4.23 -6.70 12.74
CA LEU A 199 4.72 -8.08 12.60
C LEU A 199 3.79 -9.08 13.32
N HIS A 200 3.39 -8.78 14.56
CA HIS A 200 2.45 -9.63 15.30
C HIS A 200 1.08 -9.68 14.60
N LEU A 201 0.57 -8.56 14.10
CA LEU A 201 -0.68 -8.52 13.35
C LEU A 201 -0.57 -9.37 12.07
N GLY A 202 0.48 -9.16 11.27
CA GLY A 202 0.72 -9.93 10.06
C GLY A 202 0.88 -11.43 10.30
N ALA A 203 1.48 -11.81 11.45
CA ALA A 203 1.67 -13.21 11.80
C ALA A 203 0.36 -13.94 12.16
N VAL A 204 -0.67 -13.23 12.66
CA VAL A 204 -1.92 -13.85 13.15
C VAL A 204 -3.11 -13.70 12.20
N VAL A 205 -3.08 -12.78 11.26
CA VAL A 205 -4.18 -12.55 10.29
C VAL A 205 -4.13 -13.61 9.18
N PRO A 206 -5.10 -14.54 9.09
CA PRO A 206 -5.01 -15.66 8.14
C PRO A 206 -5.12 -15.19 6.67
N ASN A 207 -5.97 -14.23 6.39
CA ASN A 207 -6.27 -13.70 5.07
C ASN A 207 -5.38 -12.50 4.65
N LEU A 208 -4.12 -12.45 5.13
CA LEU A 208 -3.14 -11.48 4.65
C LEU A 208 -2.76 -11.80 3.20
N THR A 209 -3.32 -11.07 2.24
CA THR A 209 -3.21 -11.36 0.81
C THR A 209 -2.07 -10.61 0.13
N ASN A 210 -1.59 -9.55 0.77
CA ASN A 210 -0.57 -8.67 0.21
C ASN A 210 0.52 -8.39 1.24
N ALA A 211 1.73 -8.08 0.78
CA ALA A 211 2.84 -7.67 1.63
C ALA A 211 2.46 -6.48 2.52
N ALA A 212 2.99 -6.41 3.73
CA ALA A 212 2.83 -5.26 4.61
C ALA A 212 3.64 -4.06 4.12
N ASP A 213 3.23 -2.86 4.46
CA ASP A 213 4.05 -1.65 4.25
C ASP A 213 4.96 -1.42 5.47
N ALA A 214 6.12 -0.78 5.28
CA ALA A 214 6.96 -0.31 6.38
C ALA A 214 7.81 0.89 5.99
N HIS A 215 7.92 1.87 6.89
CA HIS A 215 8.82 3.02 6.75
C HIS A 215 10.14 2.81 7.49
N TYR A 216 10.27 1.78 8.30
CA TYR A 216 11.37 1.58 9.25
C TYR A 216 12.76 1.49 8.63
N HIS A 217 12.85 1.23 7.34
CA HIS A 217 14.11 1.15 6.58
C HIS A 217 14.59 2.51 6.02
N HIS A 218 13.92 3.59 6.35
CA HIS A 218 14.29 4.96 5.93
C HIS A 218 15.12 5.73 6.95
#